data_f09b1541abb8a33e28f0c232e5d5d654
#
_entry.id   f09b1541abb8a33e28f0c232e5d5d654
#
_cell.length_a   1.000
_cell.length_b   1.000
_cell.length_c   1.000
_cell.angle_alpha   90.00
_cell.angle_beta   90.00
_cell.angle_gamma   90.00
#
_symmetry.space_group_name_H-M   'P 1'
#
loop_
_entity.id
_entity.type
_entity.pdbx_description
1 polymer ?
#
loop_
_entity_poly.entity_id
_entity_poly.type
_entity_poly.pdbx_seq_one_letter_code
_entity_poly.pdbx_strand_id
1 'polypeptide(L)'
;MADSQQTTRVRKALQKGLVIPAHPLALDDKGRLDERRQRALTRYYIDAGSGGLAVAVHTTQFEIRQEGLLQPVLQLAADVVTDVGVGSDFVRIAGAIGPTSQAVAEAILARECGYDAVLLSLAALGDATDDELID
;
A
#
# COMPACT_ATOMS: atom_id res chain seq x y z
N MET A 1 22.99 -3.31 -3.84
CA MET A 1 23.42 -2.37 -2.78
C MET A 1 22.34 -1.35 -2.43
N ALA A 2 21.68 -0.68 -3.37
CA ALA A 2 20.57 0.24 -3.08
C ALA A 2 19.41 -0.45 -2.34
N ASP A 3 19.04 -1.65 -2.74
CA ASP A 3 17.94 -2.44 -2.16
C ASP A 3 18.18 -2.81 -0.68
N SER A 4 19.42 -3.11 -0.30
CA SER A 4 19.77 -3.42 1.10
C SER A 4 19.77 -2.21 2.01
N GLN A 5 20.12 -1.03 1.50
CA GLN A 5 20.08 0.22 2.25
C GLN A 5 18.62 0.69 2.48
N GLN A 6 17.77 0.57 1.47
CA GLN A 6 16.35 0.88 1.58
C GLN A 6 15.66 -0.04 2.59
N THR A 7 15.88 -1.34 2.51
CA THR A 7 15.34 -2.32 3.46
C THR A 7 15.78 -2.01 4.89
N THR A 8 17.04 -1.65 5.11
CA THR A 8 17.57 -1.28 6.43
C THR A 8 16.91 -0.01 6.95
N ARG A 9 16.71 1.01 6.10
CA ARG A 9 16.04 2.26 6.44
C ARG A 9 14.59 2.01 6.88
N VAL A 10 13.82 1.28 6.07
CA VAL A 10 12.42 0.95 6.35
C VAL A 10 12.30 0.19 7.68
N ARG A 11 13.13 -0.83 7.89
CA ARG A 11 13.15 -1.59 9.14
C ARG A 11 13.41 -0.71 10.35
N LYS A 12 14.40 0.20 10.28
CA LYS A 12 14.70 1.13 11.36
C LYS A 12 13.55 2.09 11.63
N ALA A 13 12.90 2.62 10.59
CA ALA A 13 11.75 3.49 10.73
C ALA A 13 10.59 2.77 11.42
N LEU A 14 10.25 1.55 10.99
CA LEU A 14 9.20 0.73 11.60
C LEU A 14 9.52 0.36 13.07
N GLN A 15 10.79 0.07 13.40
CA GLN A 15 11.21 -0.25 14.77
C GLN A 15 11.10 0.94 15.73
N LYS A 16 11.21 2.17 15.25
CA LYS A 16 10.97 3.38 16.07
C LYS A 16 9.48 3.54 16.43
N GLY A 17 8.59 2.89 15.73
CA GLY A 17 7.15 3.06 15.80
C GLY A 17 6.67 4.24 14.95
N LEU A 18 5.74 3.95 14.04
CA LEU A 18 5.13 4.92 13.15
C LEU A 18 3.61 4.80 13.20
N VAL A 19 2.93 5.93 13.04
CA VAL A 19 1.49 5.91 12.71
C VAL A 19 1.37 5.80 11.19
N ILE A 20 0.83 4.68 10.72
CA ILE A 20 0.64 4.36 9.30
C ILE A 20 -0.85 4.14 9.06
N PRO A 21 -1.62 5.18 8.70
CA PRO A 21 -3.05 5.03 8.48
C PRO A 21 -3.34 4.19 7.24
N ALA A 22 -4.40 3.38 7.32
CA ALA A 22 -4.98 2.71 6.19
C ALA A 22 -5.74 3.71 5.32
N HIS A 23 -5.38 3.79 4.05
CA HIS A 23 -5.89 4.80 3.13
C HIS A 23 -7.28 4.44 2.61
N PRO A 24 -8.33 5.25 2.85
CA PRO A 24 -9.65 5.00 2.28
C PRO A 24 -9.69 5.22 0.77
N LEU A 25 -10.69 4.65 0.12
CA LEU A 25 -10.98 4.87 -1.29
C LEU A 25 -11.97 6.03 -1.45
N ALA A 26 -11.63 7.01 -2.26
CA ALA A 26 -12.52 8.11 -2.63
C ALA A 26 -13.23 7.82 -3.95
N LEU A 27 -14.55 7.74 -3.90
CA LEU A 27 -15.39 7.55 -5.09
C LEU A 27 -16.30 8.77 -5.30
N ASP A 28 -16.64 9.03 -6.56
CA ASP A 28 -17.66 10.01 -6.92
C ASP A 28 -19.08 9.44 -6.72
N ASP A 29 -20.11 10.23 -6.98
CA ASP A 29 -21.52 9.86 -6.89
C ASP A 29 -21.95 8.74 -7.87
N LYS A 30 -21.08 8.41 -8.84
CA LYS A 30 -21.26 7.33 -9.82
C LYS A 30 -20.42 6.09 -9.51
N GLY A 31 -19.75 6.06 -8.34
CA GLY A 31 -18.89 4.96 -7.94
C GLY A 31 -17.55 4.88 -8.67
N ARG A 32 -17.12 5.96 -9.34
CA ARG A 32 -15.83 6.02 -10.03
C ARG A 32 -14.77 6.65 -9.11
N LEU A 33 -13.51 6.27 -9.30
CA LEU A 33 -12.40 6.86 -8.56
C LEU A 33 -12.40 8.40 -8.68
N ASP A 34 -12.54 9.09 -7.54
CA ASP A 34 -12.38 10.54 -7.45
C ASP A 34 -10.91 10.87 -7.15
N GLU A 35 -10.13 11.02 -8.21
CA GLU A 35 -8.70 11.28 -8.09
C GLU A 35 -8.38 12.53 -7.27
N ARG A 36 -9.18 13.58 -7.39
CA ARG A 36 -8.98 14.83 -6.66
C ARG A 36 -9.10 14.61 -5.15
N ARG A 37 -10.17 13.92 -4.73
CA ARG A 37 -10.37 13.58 -3.31
C ARG A 37 -9.36 12.55 -2.82
N GLN A 38 -9.01 11.57 -3.66
CA GLN A 38 -7.98 10.59 -3.32
C GLN A 38 -6.63 11.26 -3.04
N ARG A 39 -6.21 12.22 -3.87
CA ARG A 39 -5.00 13.03 -3.65
C ARG A 39 -5.12 13.89 -2.39
N ALA A 40 -6.29 14.49 -2.14
CA ALA A 40 -6.51 15.31 -0.94
C ALA A 40 -6.40 14.48 0.35
N LEU A 41 -6.93 13.24 0.37
CA LEU A 41 -6.79 12.31 1.50
C LEU A 41 -5.32 11.97 1.78
N THR A 42 -4.54 11.71 0.74
CA THR A 42 -3.09 11.45 0.91
C THR A 42 -2.38 12.66 1.55
N ARG A 43 -2.64 13.88 1.06
CA ARG A 43 -2.07 15.10 1.65
C ARG A 43 -2.51 15.29 3.09
N TYR A 44 -3.79 15.06 3.38
CA TYR A 44 -4.31 15.17 4.74
C TYR A 44 -3.55 14.30 5.73
N TYR A 45 -3.29 13.04 5.40
CA TYR A 45 -2.53 12.14 6.27
C TYR A 45 -1.08 12.58 6.45
N ILE A 46 -0.43 13.05 5.39
CA ILE A 46 0.93 13.58 5.46
C ILE A 46 0.97 14.83 6.36
N ASP A 47 0.05 15.78 6.15
CA ASP A 47 -0.04 17.03 6.91
C ASP A 47 -0.40 16.77 8.38
N ALA A 48 -1.16 15.72 8.66
CA ALA A 48 -1.47 15.29 10.02
C ALA A 48 -0.28 14.63 10.75
N GLY A 49 0.86 14.45 10.06
CA GLY A 49 2.09 13.93 10.67
C GLY A 49 2.19 12.41 10.67
N SER A 50 1.46 11.70 9.77
CA SER A 50 1.66 10.26 9.62
C SER A 50 3.11 9.92 9.23
N GLY A 51 3.62 8.80 9.74
CA GLY A 51 4.95 8.30 9.40
C GLY A 51 4.97 7.40 8.17
N GLY A 52 3.81 7.17 7.56
CA GLY A 52 3.63 6.36 6.37
C GLY A 52 2.18 6.29 5.92
N LEU A 53 1.91 5.49 4.90
CA LEU A 53 0.58 5.17 4.40
C LEU A 53 0.47 3.70 4.04
N ALA A 54 -0.68 3.07 4.33
CA ALA A 54 -1.02 1.74 3.86
C ALA A 54 -2.15 1.84 2.82
N VAL A 55 -1.83 1.54 1.56
CA VAL A 55 -2.72 1.69 0.41
C VAL A 55 -3.06 0.34 -0.20
N ALA A 56 -4.23 0.21 -0.82
CA ALA A 56 -4.74 -1.05 -1.37
C ALA A 56 -4.94 -2.17 -0.33
N VAL A 57 -5.03 -1.80 0.94
CA VAL A 57 -5.41 -2.66 2.07
C VAL A 57 -6.93 -2.74 2.19
N HIS A 58 -7.45 -3.45 3.20
CA HIS A 58 -8.89 -3.64 3.38
C HIS A 58 -9.69 -2.32 3.36
N THR A 59 -9.20 -1.27 4.02
CA THR A 59 -9.86 0.06 4.05
C THR A 59 -9.93 0.71 2.66
N THR A 60 -8.97 0.44 1.78
CA THR A 60 -9.00 0.91 0.38
C THR A 60 -9.97 0.09 -0.47
N GLN A 61 -10.54 -0.97 0.07
CA GLN A 61 -11.40 -1.99 -0.56
C GLN A 61 -10.63 -2.91 -1.51
N PHE A 62 -10.70 -4.20 -1.25
CA PHE A 62 -9.98 -5.20 -2.07
C PHE A 62 -10.54 -5.30 -3.48
N GLU A 63 -11.80 -4.94 -3.66
CA GLU A 63 -12.56 -4.94 -4.92
C GLU A 63 -11.96 -4.03 -6.00
N ILE A 64 -11.12 -3.06 -5.64
CA ILE A 64 -10.40 -2.21 -6.61
C ILE A 64 -9.63 -3.03 -7.65
N ARG A 65 -9.28 -4.27 -7.32
CA ARG A 65 -8.56 -5.19 -8.22
C ARG A 65 -9.43 -5.66 -9.37
N GLN A 66 -10.70 -5.93 -9.09
CA GLN A 66 -11.68 -6.36 -10.09
C GLN A 66 -12.04 -5.23 -11.06
N GLU A 67 -11.96 -3.99 -10.58
CA GLU A 67 -12.26 -2.78 -11.33
C GLU A 67 -11.03 -2.18 -12.07
N GLY A 68 -9.88 -2.87 -12.02
CA GLY A 68 -8.64 -2.38 -12.62
C GLY A 68 -8.05 -1.14 -11.96
N LEU A 69 -8.43 -0.85 -10.71
CA LEU A 69 -8.03 0.36 -9.99
C LEU A 69 -6.79 0.18 -9.10
N LEU A 70 -6.24 -1.03 -8.98
CA LEU A 70 -5.11 -1.28 -8.08
C LEU A 70 -3.91 -0.38 -8.42
N GLN A 71 -3.44 -0.43 -9.65
CA GLN A 71 -2.31 0.40 -10.09
C GLN A 71 -2.61 1.89 -10.04
N PRO A 72 -3.75 2.40 -10.57
CA PRO A 72 -4.09 3.81 -10.44
C PRO A 72 -4.10 4.33 -9.01
N VAL A 73 -4.67 3.59 -8.06
CA VAL A 73 -4.76 4.00 -6.65
C VAL A 73 -3.37 4.00 -5.99
N LEU A 74 -2.55 2.99 -6.24
CA LEU A 74 -1.17 2.94 -5.76
C LEU A 74 -0.34 4.12 -6.31
N GLN A 75 -0.44 4.37 -7.62
CA GLN A 75 0.30 5.43 -8.29
C GLN A 75 -0.10 6.81 -7.79
N LEU A 76 -1.42 7.08 -7.64
CA LEU A 76 -1.91 8.37 -7.13
C LEU A 76 -1.34 8.72 -5.76
N ALA A 77 -1.31 7.77 -4.84
CA ALA A 77 -0.75 8.00 -3.52
C ALA A 77 0.78 8.19 -3.57
N ALA A 78 1.49 7.39 -4.36
CA ALA A 78 2.93 7.50 -4.55
C ALA A 78 3.34 8.85 -5.16
N ASP A 79 2.59 9.34 -6.15
CA ASP A 79 2.81 10.65 -6.78
C ASP A 79 2.69 11.78 -5.76
N VAL A 80 1.63 11.76 -4.93
CA VAL A 80 1.43 12.80 -3.91
C VAL A 80 2.54 12.79 -2.87
N VAL A 81 2.96 11.61 -2.41
CA VAL A 81 4.09 11.47 -1.47
C VAL A 81 5.36 12.06 -2.05
N THR A 82 5.61 11.84 -3.35
CA THR A 82 6.75 12.39 -4.06
C THR A 82 6.64 13.91 -4.23
N ASP A 83 5.48 14.40 -4.65
CA ASP A 83 5.23 15.84 -4.87
C ASP A 83 5.36 16.67 -3.58
N VAL A 84 4.87 16.12 -2.46
CA VAL A 84 4.99 16.78 -1.14
C VAL A 84 6.44 16.80 -0.64
N GLY A 85 7.26 15.82 -1.05
CA GLY A 85 8.65 15.73 -0.63
C GLY A 85 8.81 15.36 0.83
N VAL A 86 8.12 14.30 1.25
CA VAL A 86 8.22 13.74 2.62
C VAL A 86 9.63 13.30 2.96
N GLY A 87 9.95 13.26 4.26
CA GLY A 87 11.26 12.80 4.74
C GLY A 87 11.54 11.33 4.37
N SER A 88 12.81 10.97 4.37
CA SER A 88 13.28 9.62 4.00
C SER A 88 12.74 8.50 4.88
N ASP A 89 12.29 8.81 6.09
CA ASP A 89 11.73 7.83 7.05
C ASP A 89 10.24 7.54 6.81
N PHE A 90 9.60 8.23 5.88
CA PHE A 90 8.21 7.94 5.51
C PHE A 90 8.09 6.59 4.80
N VAL A 91 7.20 5.72 5.28
CA VAL A 91 7.06 4.34 4.81
C VAL A 91 5.77 4.17 3.99
N ARG A 92 5.89 3.66 2.78
CA ARG A 92 4.76 3.31 1.90
C ARG A 92 4.54 1.81 1.92
N ILE A 93 3.35 1.40 2.37
CA ILE A 93 2.95 -0.01 2.42
C ILE A 93 1.82 -0.22 1.43
N ALA A 94 1.93 -1.24 0.58
CA ALA A 94 0.84 -1.68 -0.29
C ALA A 94 0.19 -2.95 0.24
N GLY A 95 -1.12 -3.08 0.11
CA GLY A 95 -1.80 -4.35 0.34
C GLY A 95 -1.52 -5.33 -0.79
N ALA A 96 -1.30 -6.60 -0.47
CA ALA A 96 -1.25 -7.71 -1.42
C ALA A 96 -2.19 -8.82 -0.96
N ILE A 97 -2.94 -9.41 -1.88
CA ILE A 97 -3.95 -10.45 -1.58
C ILE A 97 -3.92 -11.58 -2.60
N GLY A 98 -4.70 -12.60 -2.31
CA GLY A 98 -4.94 -13.71 -3.23
C GLY A 98 -3.94 -14.85 -3.10
N PRO A 99 -4.01 -15.84 -4.01
CA PRO A 99 -3.04 -16.92 -4.09
C PRO A 99 -1.62 -16.39 -4.29
N THR A 100 -0.62 -17.20 -3.98
CA THR A 100 0.80 -16.82 -4.02
C THR A 100 1.19 -16.11 -5.33
N SER A 101 0.78 -16.61 -6.48
CA SER A 101 1.09 -16.01 -7.79
C SER A 101 0.53 -14.59 -7.94
N GLN A 102 -0.69 -14.36 -7.47
CA GLN A 102 -1.31 -13.02 -7.47
C GLN A 102 -0.61 -12.10 -6.47
N ALA A 103 -0.39 -12.56 -5.25
CA ALA A 103 0.27 -11.76 -4.22
C ALA A 103 1.69 -11.33 -4.64
N VAL A 104 2.44 -12.21 -5.31
CA VAL A 104 3.76 -11.89 -5.87
C VAL A 104 3.65 -10.85 -6.97
N ALA A 105 2.70 -10.98 -7.91
CA ALA A 105 2.49 -10.00 -8.98
C ALA A 105 2.11 -8.61 -8.41
N GLU A 106 1.24 -8.56 -7.40
CA GLU A 106 0.86 -7.33 -6.72
C GLU A 106 2.04 -6.70 -5.96
N ALA A 107 2.89 -7.51 -5.32
CA ALA A 107 4.10 -7.03 -4.65
C ALA A 107 5.12 -6.43 -5.65
N ILE A 108 5.27 -7.03 -6.84
CA ILE A 108 6.11 -6.50 -7.91
C ILE A 108 5.56 -5.15 -8.39
N LEU A 109 4.27 -5.06 -8.67
CA LEU A 109 3.60 -3.82 -9.06
C LEU A 109 3.78 -2.72 -8.01
N ALA A 110 3.59 -3.05 -6.73
CA ALA A 110 3.77 -2.11 -5.63
C ALA A 110 5.22 -1.58 -5.59
N ARG A 111 6.21 -2.45 -5.76
CA ARG A 111 7.62 -2.04 -5.83
C ARG A 111 7.88 -1.09 -7.01
N GLU A 112 7.31 -1.37 -8.18
CA GLU A 112 7.40 -0.51 -9.37
C GLU A 112 6.76 0.86 -9.14
N CYS A 113 5.67 0.94 -8.37
CA CYS A 113 5.06 2.19 -7.91
C CYS A 113 5.85 2.88 -6.77
N GLY A 114 6.97 2.31 -6.33
CA GLY A 114 7.84 2.90 -5.31
C GLY A 114 7.41 2.65 -3.87
N TYR A 115 6.66 1.58 -3.60
CA TYR A 115 6.32 1.15 -2.25
C TYR A 115 7.49 0.42 -1.57
N ASP A 116 7.58 0.56 -0.26
CA ASP A 116 8.70 0.06 0.55
C ASP A 116 8.45 -1.35 1.10
N ALA A 117 7.18 -1.72 1.30
CA ALA A 117 6.77 -3.00 1.86
C ALA A 117 5.36 -3.38 1.42
N VAL A 118 4.99 -4.63 1.60
CA VAL A 118 3.61 -5.11 1.42
C VAL A 118 3.03 -5.63 2.72
N LEU A 119 1.73 -5.43 2.90
CA LEU A 119 0.92 -6.07 3.92
C LEU A 119 0.13 -7.20 3.24
N LEU A 120 0.57 -8.43 3.48
CA LEU A 120 -0.03 -9.61 2.87
C LEU A 120 -1.30 -10.04 3.61
N SER A 121 -2.42 -10.13 2.89
CA SER A 121 -3.63 -10.77 3.40
C SER A 121 -3.57 -12.28 3.18
N LEU A 122 -3.76 -13.05 4.24
CA LEU A 122 -3.80 -14.51 4.19
C LEU A 122 -5.22 -15.08 3.96
N ALA A 123 -6.20 -14.23 3.66
CA ALA A 123 -7.60 -14.65 3.49
C ALA A 123 -7.80 -15.71 2.38
N ALA A 124 -6.97 -15.70 1.35
CA ALA A 124 -7.00 -16.71 0.28
C ALA A 124 -6.55 -18.10 0.73
N LEU A 125 -5.93 -18.22 1.90
CA LEU A 125 -5.40 -19.44 2.49
C LEU A 125 -6.21 -19.90 3.72
N GLY A 126 -7.41 -19.34 3.92
CA GLY A 126 -8.24 -19.59 5.11
C GLY A 126 -8.64 -21.04 5.30
N ASP A 127 -8.75 -21.80 4.22
CA ASP A 127 -9.12 -23.22 4.24
C ASP A 127 -7.91 -24.16 4.05
N ALA A 128 -6.69 -23.60 3.97
CA ALA A 128 -5.46 -24.38 3.80
C ALA A 128 -5.10 -25.13 5.10
N THR A 129 -4.61 -26.35 4.95
CA THR A 129 -4.02 -27.11 6.07
C THR A 129 -2.67 -26.58 6.46
N ASP A 130 -2.20 -26.96 7.67
CA ASP A 130 -0.87 -26.55 8.15
C ASP A 130 0.26 -26.99 7.19
N ASP A 131 0.15 -28.16 6.59
CA ASP A 131 1.13 -28.66 5.63
C ASP A 131 1.15 -27.83 4.35
N GLU A 132 -0.01 -27.40 3.85
CA GLU A 132 -0.13 -26.53 2.68
C GLU A 132 0.36 -25.08 2.94
N LEU A 133 0.40 -24.68 4.20
CA LEU A 133 0.91 -23.34 4.60
C LEU A 133 2.44 -23.32 4.76
N ILE A 134 3.06 -24.49 4.95
CA ILE A 134 4.50 -24.65 5.22
C ILE A 134 5.29 -24.89 3.92
N ASP A 135 4.67 -25.50 2.92
CA ASP A 135 5.26 -25.77 1.60
C ASP A 135 5.35 -24.48 0.75
#